data_e58dfd1196eccc7364401b169a28115f
#
_entry.id   e58dfd1196eccc7364401b169a28115f
#
_cell.length_a   1.000
_cell.length_b   1.000
_cell.length_c   1.000
_cell.angle_alpha   90.00
_cell.angle_beta   90.00
_cell.angle_gamma   90.00
#
_symmetry.space_group_name_H-M   'P 1'
#
loop_
_entity.id
_entity.type
_entity.pdbx_description
1 polymer ?
#
loop_
_entity_poly.entity_id
_entity_poly.type
_entity_poly.pdbx_seq_one_letter_code
_entity_poly.pdbx_strand_id
1 'polypeptide(L)'
;MYRMQIISAAEYEFARAGFEKTKVANIARTADVSLATLYKHFAGKDEIWDVLNQQRVEEFISAGQQAIADCTSPVQRLFASLHALVTYFAEHPNYLRIHVSEGLSWATGGHNWGRGNQRDAWRTGIDTMVALAHDAVESEGVPHMRPSLLAGLVVSALQVWLTDWVNSEFDRPADDVALELTQYLRRSLELPAAAAPGRRAPKTPPTPGTRPPSK
;
A
#
# COMPACT_ATOMS: atom_id res chain seq x y z
N MET A 1 -10.68 -1.17 24.19
CA MET A 1 -11.55 -0.06 23.76
C MET A 1 -10.79 1.28 23.72
N TYR A 2 -10.36 1.84 24.83
CA TYR A 2 -9.67 3.16 24.85
C TYR A 2 -8.40 3.26 23.97
N ARG A 3 -7.59 2.21 23.91
CA ARG A 3 -6.35 2.24 23.11
C ARG A 3 -6.63 2.50 21.62
N MET A 4 -7.63 1.85 21.04
CA MET A 4 -8.03 2.07 19.64
C MET A 4 -8.64 3.45 19.41
N GLN A 5 -9.46 3.95 20.35
CA GLN A 5 -10.02 5.30 20.28
C GLN A 5 -8.91 6.37 20.26
N ILE A 6 -7.89 6.20 21.11
CA ILE A 6 -6.74 7.11 21.17
C ILE A 6 -5.95 7.08 19.85
N ILE A 7 -5.70 5.90 19.27
CA ILE A 7 -4.97 5.78 18.00
C ILE A 7 -5.75 6.44 16.86
N SER A 8 -7.07 6.18 16.73
CA SER A 8 -7.90 6.83 15.69
C SER A 8 -7.95 8.35 15.85
N ALA A 9 -8.06 8.83 17.08
CA ALA A 9 -8.04 10.27 17.36
C ALA A 9 -6.67 10.89 17.05
N ALA A 10 -5.60 10.17 17.35
CA ALA A 10 -4.24 10.60 17.06
C ALA A 10 -3.99 10.72 15.55
N GLU A 11 -4.42 9.72 14.77
CA GLU A 11 -4.33 9.76 13.31
C GLU A 11 -5.04 10.99 12.74
N TYR A 12 -6.26 11.29 13.20
CA TYR A 12 -6.98 12.49 12.80
C TYR A 12 -6.22 13.78 13.16
N GLU A 13 -5.72 13.90 14.42
CA GLU A 13 -5.00 15.08 14.87
C GLU A 13 -3.66 15.26 14.15
N PHE A 14 -2.94 14.17 13.87
CA PHE A 14 -1.70 14.21 13.09
C PHE A 14 -1.96 14.61 11.63
N ALA A 15 -3.00 14.10 11.00
CA ALA A 15 -3.39 14.48 9.65
C ALA A 15 -3.74 15.97 9.54
N ARG A 16 -4.40 16.51 10.57
CA ARG A 16 -4.88 17.89 10.61
C ARG A 16 -3.78 18.92 10.89
N ALA A 17 -2.86 18.62 11.81
CA ALA A 17 -1.92 19.60 12.34
C ALA A 17 -0.44 19.24 12.12
N GLY A 18 -0.16 18.03 11.65
CA GLY A 18 1.18 17.45 11.62
C GLY A 18 1.63 16.96 13.00
N PHE A 19 2.60 16.05 13.00
CA PHE A 19 3.11 15.44 14.25
C PHE A 19 3.61 16.50 15.23
N GLU A 20 4.44 17.46 14.78
CA GLU A 20 5.10 18.43 15.66
C GLU A 20 4.10 19.32 16.41
N LYS A 21 3.09 19.82 15.69
CA LYS A 21 2.10 20.76 16.26
C LYS A 21 1.01 20.07 17.07
N THR A 22 0.85 18.75 16.93
CA THR A 22 -0.16 17.98 17.65
C THR A 22 0.22 17.88 19.13
N LYS A 23 -0.74 18.25 20.01
CA LYS A 23 -0.62 18.14 21.47
C LYS A 23 -1.38 16.91 21.97
N VAL A 24 -0.82 16.19 22.93
CA VAL A 24 -1.47 15.01 23.56
C VAL A 24 -2.85 15.35 24.13
N ALA A 25 -3.00 16.57 24.66
CA ALA A 25 -4.31 17.04 25.16
C ALA A 25 -5.37 17.15 24.05
N ASN A 26 -4.99 17.47 22.82
CA ASN A 26 -5.93 17.47 21.69
C ASN A 26 -6.34 16.03 21.33
N ILE A 27 -5.39 15.11 21.31
CA ILE A 27 -5.67 13.67 21.08
C ILE A 27 -6.65 13.14 22.14
N ALA A 28 -6.40 13.41 23.43
CA ALA A 28 -7.28 12.98 24.51
C ALA A 28 -8.70 13.54 24.33
N ARG A 29 -8.83 14.82 24.01
CA ARG A 29 -10.13 15.47 23.75
C ARG A 29 -10.85 14.85 22.55
N THR A 30 -10.16 14.62 21.43
CA THR A 30 -10.73 14.02 20.23
C THR A 30 -11.12 12.56 20.46
N ALA A 31 -10.38 11.85 21.32
CA ALA A 31 -10.69 10.48 21.74
C ALA A 31 -11.79 10.39 22.82
N ASP A 32 -12.31 11.52 23.29
CA ASP A 32 -13.27 11.59 24.39
C ASP A 32 -12.79 10.85 25.66
N VAL A 33 -11.52 11.05 26.01
CA VAL A 33 -10.91 10.48 27.22
C VAL A 33 -10.22 11.55 28.06
N SER A 34 -10.07 11.31 29.36
CA SER A 34 -9.26 12.17 30.20
C SER A 34 -7.77 12.05 29.80
N LEU A 35 -7.00 13.13 30.04
CA LEU A 35 -5.55 13.09 29.84
C LEU A 35 -4.88 12.01 30.72
N ALA A 36 -5.39 11.79 31.93
CA ALA A 36 -4.93 10.72 32.82
C ALA A 36 -5.21 9.32 32.22
N THR A 37 -6.37 9.14 31.59
CA THR A 37 -6.70 7.88 30.88
C THR A 37 -5.74 7.66 29.70
N LEU A 38 -5.44 8.71 28.92
CA LEU A 38 -4.50 8.60 27.82
C LEU A 38 -3.11 8.17 28.32
N TYR A 39 -2.57 8.83 29.34
CA TYR A 39 -1.26 8.49 29.91
C TYR A 39 -1.20 7.13 30.61
N LYS A 40 -2.35 6.55 30.97
CA LYS A 40 -2.42 5.16 31.42
C LYS A 40 -2.15 4.15 30.29
N HIS A 41 -2.39 4.53 29.03
CA HIS A 41 -2.28 3.66 27.87
C HIS A 41 -1.05 3.93 27.01
N PHE A 42 -0.53 5.15 27.04
CA PHE A 42 0.61 5.59 26.23
C PHE A 42 1.47 6.56 27.03
N ALA A 43 2.79 6.38 27.00
CA ALA A 43 3.74 7.27 27.67
C ALA A 43 3.76 8.69 27.08
N GLY A 44 3.37 8.84 25.81
CA GLY A 44 3.34 10.12 25.14
C GLY A 44 3.02 10.04 23.66
N LYS A 45 3.22 11.17 22.98
CA LYS A 45 2.91 11.34 21.57
C LYS A 45 3.74 10.40 20.66
N ASP A 46 5.01 10.20 21.01
CA ASP A 46 5.91 9.36 20.24
C ASP A 46 5.48 7.88 20.28
N GLU A 47 5.08 7.35 21.44
CA GLU A 47 4.57 5.97 21.53
C GLU A 47 3.26 5.80 20.75
N ILE A 48 2.36 6.80 20.80
CA ILE A 48 1.13 6.78 20.00
C ILE A 48 1.46 6.73 18.50
N TRP A 49 2.44 7.53 18.07
CA TRP A 49 2.90 7.57 16.69
C TRP A 49 3.49 6.23 16.23
N ASP A 50 4.36 5.63 17.05
CA ASP A 50 4.99 4.35 16.74
C ASP A 50 3.96 3.23 16.63
N VAL A 51 3.00 3.17 17.55
CA VAL A 51 1.93 2.17 17.53
C VAL A 51 1.00 2.37 16.32
N LEU A 52 0.63 3.61 15.99
CA LEU A 52 -0.15 3.92 14.79
C LEU A 52 0.56 3.43 13.53
N ASN A 53 1.82 3.81 13.36
CA ASN A 53 2.58 3.42 12.17
C ASN A 53 2.79 1.91 12.08
N GLN A 54 3.12 1.24 13.18
CA GLN A 54 3.25 -0.21 13.21
C GLN A 54 1.95 -0.90 12.75
N GLN A 55 0.81 -0.50 13.32
CA GLN A 55 -0.48 -1.07 12.96
C GLN A 55 -0.79 -0.86 11.47
N ARG A 56 -0.62 0.37 10.96
CA ARG A 56 -0.91 0.70 9.56
C ARG A 56 -0.03 -0.07 8.57
N VAL A 57 1.22 -0.32 8.93
CA VAL A 57 2.14 -1.09 8.11
C VAL A 57 1.79 -2.57 8.08
N GLU A 58 1.47 -3.15 9.23
CA GLU A 58 1.02 -4.55 9.31
C GLU A 58 -0.24 -4.77 8.45
N GLU A 59 -1.23 -3.87 8.54
CA GLU A 59 -2.44 -3.89 7.72
C GLU A 59 -2.11 -3.77 6.23
N PHE A 60 -1.26 -2.83 5.86
CA PHE A 60 -0.82 -2.59 4.49
C PHE A 60 -0.09 -3.81 3.89
N ILE A 61 0.87 -4.40 4.62
CA ILE A 61 1.60 -5.59 4.17
C ILE A 61 0.62 -6.75 3.96
N SER A 62 -0.31 -6.95 4.89
CA SER A 62 -1.33 -7.99 4.79
C SER A 62 -2.22 -7.80 3.56
N ALA A 63 -2.70 -6.58 3.29
CA ALA A 63 -3.49 -6.26 2.11
C ALA A 63 -2.72 -6.53 0.81
N GLY A 64 -1.45 -6.12 0.73
CA GLY A 64 -0.57 -6.37 -0.40
C GLY A 64 -0.35 -7.87 -0.65
N GLN A 65 -0.07 -8.65 0.39
CA GLN A 65 0.10 -10.10 0.29
C GLN A 65 -1.17 -10.81 -0.22
N GLN A 66 -2.33 -10.40 0.26
CA GLN A 66 -3.60 -10.95 -0.21
C GLN A 66 -3.85 -10.62 -1.68
N ALA A 67 -3.57 -9.39 -2.09
CA ALA A 67 -3.78 -8.95 -3.48
C ALA A 67 -2.94 -9.71 -4.50
N ILE A 68 -1.74 -10.16 -4.12
CA ILE A 68 -0.83 -10.87 -5.04
C ILE A 68 -0.96 -12.38 -5.01
N ALA A 69 -1.74 -12.96 -4.08
CA ALA A 69 -1.79 -14.40 -3.81
C ALA A 69 -2.17 -15.23 -5.06
N ASP A 70 -3.11 -14.74 -5.87
CA ASP A 70 -3.59 -15.42 -7.07
C ASP A 70 -2.90 -14.92 -8.37
N CYS A 71 -1.93 -14.01 -8.27
CA CYS A 71 -1.22 -13.49 -9.42
C CYS A 71 -0.15 -14.47 -9.91
N THR A 72 -0.20 -14.81 -11.19
CA THR A 72 0.74 -15.76 -11.81
C THR A 72 1.96 -15.09 -12.44
N SER A 73 1.85 -13.82 -12.83
CA SER A 73 2.89 -13.05 -13.50
C SER A 73 3.48 -11.99 -12.55
N PRO A 74 4.81 -11.77 -12.54
CA PRO A 74 5.46 -10.72 -11.79
C PRO A 74 4.89 -9.32 -12.05
N VAL A 75 4.61 -8.98 -13.32
CA VAL A 75 3.98 -7.70 -13.67
C VAL A 75 2.56 -7.60 -13.11
N GLN A 76 1.79 -8.69 -13.10
CA GLN A 76 0.48 -8.71 -12.43
C GLN A 76 0.60 -8.46 -10.92
N ARG A 77 1.58 -9.08 -10.24
CA ARG A 77 1.85 -8.84 -8.81
C ARG A 77 2.17 -7.39 -8.53
N LEU A 78 3.01 -6.77 -9.36
CA LEU A 78 3.36 -5.35 -9.24
C LEU A 78 2.11 -4.46 -9.30
N PHE A 79 1.25 -4.64 -10.30
CA PHE A 79 0.04 -3.83 -10.45
C PHE A 79 -1.03 -4.15 -9.40
N ALA A 80 -1.17 -5.41 -8.99
CA ALA A 80 -2.07 -5.80 -7.90
C ALA A 80 -1.65 -5.15 -6.57
N SER A 81 -0.34 -5.10 -6.29
CA SER A 81 0.20 -4.41 -5.12
C SER A 81 -0.08 -2.91 -5.17
N LEU A 82 0.08 -2.27 -6.32
CA LEU A 82 -0.25 -0.84 -6.48
C LEU A 82 -1.73 -0.56 -6.27
N HIS A 83 -2.60 -1.38 -6.85
CA HIS A 83 -4.05 -1.26 -6.66
C HIS A 83 -4.43 -1.42 -5.18
N ALA A 84 -3.90 -2.47 -4.51
CA ALA A 84 -4.13 -2.69 -3.09
C ALA A 84 -3.67 -1.50 -2.24
N LEU A 85 -2.55 -0.86 -2.61
CA LEU A 85 -2.02 0.31 -1.91
C LEU A 85 -2.93 1.53 -2.06
N VAL A 86 -3.42 1.80 -3.27
CA VAL A 86 -4.38 2.89 -3.52
C VAL A 86 -5.68 2.66 -2.75
N THR A 87 -6.21 1.43 -2.77
CA THR A 87 -7.42 1.05 -2.03
C THR A 87 -7.22 1.21 -0.52
N TYR A 88 -6.09 0.74 0.00
CA TYR A 88 -5.75 0.88 1.42
C TYR A 88 -5.73 2.36 1.85
N PHE A 89 -5.12 3.24 1.06
CA PHE A 89 -5.11 4.67 1.36
C PHE A 89 -6.50 5.33 1.22
N ALA A 90 -7.36 4.80 0.36
CA ALA A 90 -8.76 5.24 0.28
C ALA A 90 -9.54 4.96 1.58
N GLU A 91 -9.26 3.80 2.18
CA GLU A 91 -9.85 3.38 3.46
C GLU A 91 -9.24 4.14 4.66
N HIS A 92 -8.02 4.69 4.48
CA HIS A 92 -7.27 5.42 5.51
C HIS A 92 -6.84 6.83 5.06
N PRO A 93 -7.78 7.72 4.70
CA PRO A 93 -7.47 9.02 4.10
C PRO A 93 -6.66 9.94 5.02
N ASN A 94 -6.83 9.85 6.33
CA ASN A 94 -6.03 10.61 7.29
C ASN A 94 -4.57 10.14 7.29
N TYR A 95 -4.35 8.83 7.20
CA TYR A 95 -2.99 8.28 7.13
C TYR A 95 -2.29 8.72 5.84
N LEU A 96 -2.99 8.73 4.70
CA LEU A 96 -2.44 9.28 3.46
C LEU A 96 -2.10 10.77 3.59
N ARG A 97 -2.98 11.59 4.19
CA ARG A 97 -2.69 13.01 4.43
C ARG A 97 -1.44 13.24 5.27
N ILE A 98 -1.19 12.41 6.28
CA ILE A 98 0.05 12.47 7.07
C ILE A 98 1.25 12.32 6.14
N HIS A 99 1.27 11.31 5.29
CA HIS A 99 2.40 11.05 4.39
C HIS A 99 2.60 12.12 3.33
N VAL A 100 1.53 12.65 2.75
CA VAL A 100 1.59 13.71 1.75
C VAL A 100 2.09 15.03 2.38
N SER A 101 1.64 15.35 3.61
CA SER A 101 2.00 16.60 4.30
C SER A 101 3.47 16.68 4.69
N GLU A 102 4.16 15.55 4.84
CA GLU A 102 5.60 15.53 5.15
C GLU A 102 6.47 15.92 3.96
N GLY A 103 5.92 15.97 2.73
CA GLY A 103 6.58 16.53 1.54
C GLY A 103 7.83 15.81 1.06
N LEU A 104 8.06 14.58 1.52
CA LEU A 104 9.28 13.82 1.25
C LEU A 104 9.09 12.89 0.04
N SER A 105 10.18 12.67 -0.71
CA SER A 105 10.17 11.69 -1.79
C SER A 105 10.16 10.27 -1.25
N TRP A 106 9.14 9.51 -1.58
CA TRP A 106 8.98 8.13 -1.14
C TRP A 106 10.01 7.18 -1.77
N ALA A 107 10.43 7.49 -2.99
CA ALA A 107 11.38 6.66 -3.73
C ALA A 107 12.84 6.94 -3.39
N THR A 108 13.16 8.20 -3.06
CA THR A 108 14.54 8.68 -2.90
C THR A 108 14.83 9.21 -1.49
N GLY A 109 13.82 9.28 -0.64
CA GLY A 109 13.98 9.66 0.76
C GLY A 109 14.93 8.67 1.44
N GLY A 110 16.18 9.11 1.66
CA GLY A 110 17.26 8.27 2.15
C GLY A 110 16.97 7.63 3.51
N HIS A 111 17.95 6.93 4.06
CA HIS A 111 17.89 6.13 5.29
C HIS A 111 17.40 6.88 6.55
N ASN A 112 17.18 8.20 6.46
CA ASN A 112 16.73 9.07 7.56
C ASN A 112 15.26 9.53 7.44
N TRP A 113 14.49 8.98 6.50
CA TRP A 113 13.09 9.36 6.32
C TRP A 113 12.20 8.73 7.39
N GLY A 114 11.30 9.54 7.98
CA GLY A 114 10.35 9.08 8.99
C GLY A 114 10.91 9.03 10.42
N ARG A 115 10.04 8.76 11.38
CA ARG A 115 10.33 8.65 12.81
C ARG A 115 10.11 7.21 13.27
N GLY A 116 10.97 6.73 14.17
CA GLY A 116 10.79 5.42 14.83
C GLY A 116 10.43 4.29 13.85
N ASN A 117 9.40 3.55 14.15
CA ASN A 117 8.91 2.40 13.37
C ASN A 117 8.45 2.75 11.95
N GLN A 118 8.08 4.00 11.68
CA GLN A 118 7.70 4.46 10.34
C GLN A 118 8.83 4.24 9.32
N ARG A 119 10.07 4.46 9.73
CA ARG A 119 11.25 4.28 8.86
C ARG A 119 11.44 2.83 8.42
N ASP A 120 11.34 1.89 9.35
CA ASP A 120 11.53 0.47 9.07
C ASP A 120 10.38 -0.07 8.21
N ALA A 121 9.19 0.45 8.43
CA ALA A 121 8.02 0.20 7.65
C ALA A 121 8.18 0.59 6.18
N TRP A 122 8.59 1.82 5.92
CA TRP A 122 8.85 2.31 4.58
C TRP A 122 9.96 1.53 3.89
N ARG A 123 11.03 1.19 4.60
CA ARG A 123 12.09 0.35 4.07
C ARG A 123 11.52 -0.99 3.60
N THR A 124 10.74 -1.67 4.43
CA THR A 124 10.10 -2.94 4.07
C THR A 124 9.21 -2.80 2.83
N GLY A 125 8.43 -1.72 2.72
CA GLY A 125 7.60 -1.44 1.55
C GLY A 125 8.43 -1.23 0.28
N ILE A 126 9.49 -0.44 0.34
CA ILE A 126 10.39 -0.21 -0.80
C ILE A 126 11.12 -1.49 -1.19
N ASP A 127 11.67 -2.25 -0.24
CA ASP A 127 12.35 -3.52 -0.50
C ASP A 127 11.40 -4.52 -1.18
N THR A 128 10.14 -4.56 -0.78
CA THR A 128 9.10 -5.37 -1.44
C THR A 128 8.87 -4.92 -2.88
N MET A 129 8.76 -3.61 -3.14
CA MET A 129 8.63 -3.09 -4.50
C MET A 129 9.86 -3.39 -5.36
N VAL A 130 11.06 -3.31 -4.81
CA VAL A 130 12.31 -3.68 -5.50
C VAL A 130 12.30 -5.16 -5.87
N ALA A 131 11.86 -6.04 -4.97
CA ALA A 131 11.76 -7.48 -5.24
C ALA A 131 10.76 -7.76 -6.36
N LEU A 132 9.56 -7.16 -6.33
CA LEU A 132 8.56 -7.31 -7.39
C LEU A 132 9.06 -6.76 -8.74
N ALA A 133 9.76 -5.64 -8.73
CA ALA A 133 10.36 -5.07 -9.92
C ALA A 133 11.49 -5.95 -10.48
N HIS A 134 12.31 -6.56 -9.60
CA HIS A 134 13.34 -7.51 -10.00
C HIS A 134 12.73 -8.71 -10.74
N ASP A 135 11.71 -9.33 -10.14
CA ASP A 135 11.02 -10.48 -10.74
C ASP A 135 10.41 -10.12 -12.11
N ALA A 136 9.85 -8.91 -12.25
CA ALA A 136 9.28 -8.44 -13.52
C ALA A 136 10.36 -8.25 -14.59
N VAL A 137 11.51 -7.68 -14.25
CA VAL A 137 12.63 -7.47 -15.18
C VAL A 137 13.22 -8.81 -15.66
N GLU A 138 13.44 -9.75 -14.73
CA GLU A 138 14.06 -11.05 -15.04
C GLU A 138 13.14 -11.98 -15.83
N SER A 139 11.82 -11.95 -15.58
CA SER A 139 10.91 -12.98 -16.08
C SER A 139 10.11 -12.56 -17.32
N GLU A 140 9.83 -11.27 -17.52
CA GLU A 140 8.88 -10.81 -18.52
C GLU A 140 9.46 -9.83 -19.56
N GLY A 141 10.79 -9.67 -19.57
CA GLY A 141 11.46 -8.83 -20.57
C GLY A 141 11.08 -7.36 -20.50
N VAL A 142 10.74 -6.90 -19.30
CA VAL A 142 10.55 -5.48 -19.01
C VAL A 142 11.82 -4.73 -19.40
N PRO A 143 11.74 -3.48 -19.92
CA PRO A 143 12.90 -2.75 -20.41
C PRO A 143 14.13 -2.88 -19.54
N HIS A 144 15.29 -3.08 -20.14
CA HIS A 144 16.58 -3.32 -19.48
C HIS A 144 16.98 -2.16 -18.57
N MET A 145 16.30 -2.04 -17.43
CA MET A 145 16.67 -1.09 -16.38
C MET A 145 16.94 -1.83 -15.07
N ARG A 146 17.71 -1.20 -14.21
CA ARG A 146 17.95 -1.75 -12.87
C ARG A 146 16.64 -1.88 -12.10
N PRO A 147 16.38 -3.01 -11.41
CA PRO A 147 15.15 -3.20 -10.61
C PRO A 147 14.86 -2.07 -9.62
N SER A 148 15.90 -1.54 -8.96
CA SER A 148 15.78 -0.40 -8.06
C SER A 148 15.31 0.89 -8.76
N LEU A 149 15.69 1.09 -10.02
CA LEU A 149 15.22 2.24 -10.80
C LEU A 149 13.76 2.05 -11.21
N LEU A 150 13.36 0.86 -11.65
CA LEU A 150 11.97 0.55 -11.95
C LEU A 150 11.09 0.75 -10.70
N ALA A 151 11.48 0.18 -9.56
CA ALA A 151 10.77 0.37 -8.30
C ALA A 151 10.66 1.85 -7.92
N GLY A 152 11.75 2.61 -8.04
CA GLY A 152 11.77 4.04 -7.78
C GLY A 152 10.81 4.83 -8.66
N LEU A 153 10.73 4.53 -9.97
CA LEU A 153 9.78 5.16 -10.89
C LEU A 153 8.34 4.84 -10.54
N VAL A 154 8.06 3.57 -10.22
CA VAL A 154 6.72 3.10 -9.81
C VAL A 154 6.27 3.80 -8.52
N VAL A 155 7.12 3.85 -7.50
CA VAL A 155 6.82 4.49 -6.21
C VAL A 155 6.68 6.01 -6.36
N SER A 156 7.52 6.65 -7.22
CA SER A 156 7.41 8.08 -7.51
C SER A 156 6.10 8.42 -8.23
N ALA A 157 5.71 7.60 -9.21
CA ALA A 157 4.43 7.78 -9.90
C ALA A 157 3.27 7.62 -8.92
N LEU A 158 3.27 6.58 -8.08
CA LEU A 158 2.27 6.39 -7.03
C LEU A 158 2.17 7.63 -6.12
N GLN A 159 3.30 8.15 -5.66
CA GLN A 159 3.32 9.36 -4.83
C GLN A 159 2.67 10.56 -5.53
N VAL A 160 2.96 10.76 -6.81
CA VAL A 160 2.39 11.88 -7.59
C VAL A 160 0.86 11.75 -7.66
N TRP A 161 0.33 10.56 -8.02
CA TRP A 161 -1.12 10.32 -8.12
C TRP A 161 -1.82 10.49 -6.77
N LEU A 162 -1.26 9.94 -5.70
CA LEU A 162 -1.86 10.05 -4.37
C LEU A 162 -1.78 11.48 -3.82
N THR A 163 -0.71 12.22 -4.12
CA THR A 163 -0.59 13.63 -3.73
C THR A 163 -1.62 14.49 -4.46
N ASP A 164 -1.79 14.29 -5.77
CA ASP A 164 -2.81 14.96 -6.57
C ASP A 164 -4.21 14.67 -6.02
N TRP A 165 -4.50 13.40 -5.74
CA TRP A 165 -5.77 12.97 -5.21
C TRP A 165 -6.11 13.57 -3.83
N VAL A 166 -5.12 13.67 -2.92
CA VAL A 166 -5.29 14.38 -1.64
C VAL A 166 -5.55 15.86 -1.85
N ASN A 167 -4.78 16.50 -2.74
CA ASN A 167 -4.91 17.94 -3.02
C ASN A 167 -6.23 18.29 -3.72
N SER A 168 -6.81 17.33 -4.46
CA SER A 168 -8.11 17.42 -5.08
C SER A 168 -9.26 16.94 -4.17
N GLU A 169 -9.00 16.81 -2.86
CA GLU A 169 -9.99 16.41 -1.85
C GLU A 169 -10.70 15.08 -2.16
N PHE A 170 -9.96 14.12 -2.75
CA PHE A 170 -10.46 12.79 -3.14
C PHE A 170 -11.62 12.87 -4.14
N ASP A 171 -11.45 13.70 -5.18
CA ASP A 171 -12.43 14.06 -6.20
C ASP A 171 -12.96 12.90 -7.05
N ARG A 172 -12.29 11.73 -7.04
CA ARG A 172 -12.63 10.54 -7.83
C ARG A 172 -12.45 9.25 -7.04
N PRO A 173 -13.09 8.13 -7.45
CA PRO A 173 -12.97 6.84 -6.81
C PRO A 173 -11.53 6.30 -6.82
N ALA A 174 -11.16 5.52 -5.80
CA ALA A 174 -9.84 4.86 -5.71
C ALA A 174 -9.51 3.98 -6.92
N ASP A 175 -10.50 3.27 -7.45
CA ASP A 175 -10.34 2.42 -8.64
C ASP A 175 -9.93 3.22 -9.87
N ASP A 176 -10.47 4.43 -10.04
CA ASP A 176 -10.11 5.32 -11.15
C ASP A 176 -8.67 5.81 -10.99
N VAL A 177 -8.25 6.19 -9.78
CA VAL A 177 -6.86 6.58 -9.48
C VAL A 177 -5.90 5.42 -9.76
N ALA A 178 -6.23 4.21 -9.32
CA ALA A 178 -5.42 3.02 -9.55
C ALA A 178 -5.34 2.67 -11.05
N LEU A 179 -6.44 2.82 -11.78
CA LEU A 179 -6.51 2.58 -13.23
C LEU A 179 -5.65 3.58 -14.01
N GLU A 180 -5.79 4.88 -13.71
CA GLU A 180 -4.99 5.95 -14.33
C GLU A 180 -3.49 5.71 -14.12
N LEU A 181 -3.08 5.46 -12.88
CA LEU A 181 -1.69 5.16 -12.53
C LEU A 181 -1.18 3.92 -13.29
N THR A 182 -1.95 2.85 -13.30
CA THR A 182 -1.61 1.61 -13.98
C THR A 182 -1.44 1.82 -15.49
N GLN A 183 -2.36 2.54 -16.11
CA GLN A 183 -2.28 2.86 -17.56
C GLN A 183 -1.07 3.72 -17.89
N TYR A 184 -0.78 4.72 -17.05
CA TYR A 184 0.41 5.55 -17.21
C TYR A 184 1.69 4.72 -17.14
N LEU A 185 1.85 3.90 -16.09
CA LEU A 185 3.03 3.07 -15.91
C LEU A 185 3.21 2.07 -17.05
N ARG A 186 2.13 1.43 -17.51
CA ARG A 186 2.19 0.50 -18.65
C ARG A 186 2.69 1.16 -19.92
N ARG A 187 2.18 2.36 -20.23
CA ARG A 187 2.57 3.09 -21.43
C ARG A 187 3.99 3.65 -21.35
N SER A 188 4.34 4.24 -20.19
CA SER A 188 5.62 4.93 -19.98
C SER A 188 6.80 3.96 -19.84
N LEU A 189 6.54 2.76 -19.31
CA LEU A 189 7.56 1.75 -19.04
C LEU A 189 7.47 0.56 -20.02
N GLU A 190 6.63 0.65 -21.06
CA GLU A 190 6.42 -0.42 -22.06
C GLU A 190 6.15 -1.79 -21.43
N LEU A 191 5.42 -1.81 -20.30
CA LEU A 191 5.14 -3.03 -19.57
C LEU A 191 4.10 -3.88 -20.31
N PRO A 192 4.24 -5.22 -20.33
CA PRO A 192 3.30 -6.09 -21.03
C PRO A 192 1.87 -5.94 -20.49
N ALA A 193 0.89 -6.14 -21.36
CA ALA A 193 -0.50 -6.21 -20.93
C ALA A 193 -0.67 -7.38 -19.94
N ALA A 194 -1.44 -7.17 -18.86
CA ALA A 194 -1.78 -8.29 -17.99
C ALA A 194 -2.43 -9.38 -18.83
N ALA A 195 -1.90 -10.60 -18.79
CA ALA A 195 -2.59 -11.74 -19.37
C ALA A 195 -3.99 -11.80 -18.74
N ALA A 196 -5.02 -11.88 -19.58
CA ALA A 196 -6.37 -12.06 -19.10
C ALA A 196 -6.40 -13.27 -18.15
N PRO A 197 -7.14 -13.24 -17.02
CA PRO A 197 -7.22 -14.38 -16.12
C PRO A 197 -7.58 -15.61 -16.95
N GLY A 198 -6.70 -16.63 -16.90
CA GLY A 198 -6.76 -17.78 -17.78
C GLY A 198 -8.16 -18.38 -17.75
N ARG A 199 -8.84 -18.40 -18.91
CA ARG A 199 -10.02 -19.24 -19.09
C ARG A 199 -9.62 -20.63 -18.65
N ARG A 200 -10.19 -21.13 -17.55
CA ARG A 200 -10.09 -22.55 -17.20
C ARG A 200 -10.38 -23.34 -18.46
N ALA A 201 -9.39 -24.12 -18.92
CA ALA A 201 -9.58 -25.05 -20.02
C ALA A 201 -10.83 -25.87 -19.73
N PRO A 202 -11.75 -26.07 -20.71
CA PRO A 202 -12.91 -26.89 -20.50
C PRO A 202 -12.44 -28.30 -20.13
N LYS A 203 -12.95 -28.81 -19.00
CA LYS A 203 -12.71 -30.22 -18.59
C LYS A 203 -13.13 -31.10 -19.73
N THR A 204 -12.18 -31.79 -20.32
CA THR A 204 -12.47 -32.85 -21.31
C THR A 204 -13.44 -33.89 -20.70
N PRO A 205 -14.56 -34.17 -21.35
CA PRO A 205 -15.47 -35.18 -20.83
C PRO A 205 -14.78 -36.57 -20.82
N PRO A 206 -15.08 -37.41 -19.81
CA PRO A 206 -14.48 -38.76 -19.74
C PRO A 206 -14.86 -39.57 -20.98
N THR A 207 -13.85 -40.21 -21.59
CA THR A 207 -13.99 -41.11 -22.71
C THR A 207 -14.94 -42.28 -22.31
N PRO A 208 -15.96 -42.64 -23.11
CA PRO A 208 -16.82 -43.77 -22.80
C PRO A 208 -16.03 -45.06 -22.78
N GLY A 209 -16.07 -45.75 -21.64
CA GLY A 209 -15.39 -47.02 -21.46
C GLY A 209 -15.87 -48.08 -22.45
N THR A 210 -14.92 -48.69 -23.12
CA THR A 210 -15.11 -49.92 -23.95
C THR A 210 -15.64 -51.05 -23.07
N ARG A 211 -16.80 -51.56 -23.45
CA ARG A 211 -17.47 -52.73 -22.84
C ARG A 211 -16.64 -53.98 -23.13
N PRO A 212 -16.33 -54.84 -22.15
CA PRO A 212 -15.64 -56.09 -22.42
C PRO A 212 -16.57 -57.10 -23.10
N PRO A 213 -16.04 -58.01 -23.95
CA PRO A 213 -16.87 -59.03 -24.66
C PRO A 213 -17.34 -60.08 -23.68
N SER A 214 -18.62 -60.40 -23.79
CA SER A 214 -19.29 -61.52 -23.09
C SER A 214 -18.80 -62.88 -23.63
N LYS A 215 -18.39 -63.76 -22.69
CA LYS A 215 -18.39 -65.19 -22.85
C LYS A 215 -19.57 -65.82 -22.12
#